data_1cea17d077c05ae52bb13b3622f0051b
#
_entry.id   1cea17d077c05ae52bb13b3622f0051b
#
_cell.length_a   1.000
_cell.length_b   1.000
_cell.length_c   1.000
_cell.angle_alpha   90.00
_cell.angle_beta   90.00
_cell.angle_gamma   90.00
#
_symmetry.space_group_name_H-M   'P 1'
#
loop_
_entity.id
_entity.type
_entity.pdbx_description
1 polymer ?
#
loop_
_entity_poly.entity_id
_entity_poly.type
_entity_poly.pdbx_seq_one_letter_code
_entity_poly.pdbx_strand_id
1 'polypeptide(L)'
;MLKIDVDGFTHTPRLVLQRIMYAMPRPFFVRLSSSREGLHIVCPQLGEWDYRRFAYDDPMRVNLDYQRVLKGIPVHNLLWDIKNGLRAGHWRVITDEQNIESFLDAIETQFIYSKHYNEILYRRVQEW
;
A
#
# COMPACT_ATOMS: atom_id res chain seq x y z
N MET A 1 -6.40 -7.48 13.83
CA MET A 1 -5.62 -6.40 13.16
C MET A 1 -5.81 -6.48 11.66
N LEU A 2 -6.22 -5.41 11.05
CA LEU A 2 -6.36 -5.32 9.59
C LEU A 2 -5.01 -4.98 8.97
N LYS A 3 -4.60 -5.76 7.97
CA LYS A 3 -3.40 -5.51 7.17
C LYS A 3 -3.80 -5.51 5.69
N ILE A 4 -3.46 -4.45 4.99
CA ILE A 4 -3.84 -4.24 3.59
C ILE A 4 -2.60 -3.97 2.75
N ASP A 5 -2.57 -4.57 1.58
CA ASP A 5 -1.59 -4.29 0.53
C ASP A 5 -2.33 -3.72 -0.68
N VAL A 6 -2.30 -2.39 -0.83
CA VAL A 6 -2.84 -1.73 -2.01
C VAL A 6 -1.79 -1.81 -3.10
N ASP A 7 -1.94 -2.78 -3.98
CA ASP A 7 -1.01 -2.99 -5.08
C ASP A 7 -1.29 -2.02 -6.24
N GLY A 8 -0.22 -1.47 -6.81
CA GLY A 8 -0.34 -0.58 -7.95
C GLY A 8 -1.00 0.76 -7.64
N PHE A 9 -0.74 1.36 -6.47
CA PHE A 9 -1.31 2.66 -6.09
C PHE A 9 -0.99 3.77 -7.10
N THR A 10 0.07 3.62 -7.89
CA THR A 10 0.45 4.56 -8.94
C THR A 10 -0.63 4.72 -10.02
N HIS A 11 -1.52 3.74 -10.12
CA HIS A 11 -2.68 3.76 -11.01
C HIS A 11 -3.98 4.06 -10.27
N THR A 12 -3.91 4.20 -8.95
CA THR A 12 -5.08 4.45 -8.10
C THR A 12 -5.22 5.96 -7.88
N PRO A 13 -6.36 6.56 -8.25
CA PRO A 13 -6.57 7.99 -8.02
C PRO A 13 -6.44 8.37 -6.54
N ARG A 14 -5.87 9.53 -6.28
CA ARG A 14 -5.71 10.05 -4.92
C ARG A 14 -7.03 10.03 -4.13
N LEU A 15 -8.13 10.36 -4.78
CA LEU A 15 -9.45 10.35 -4.13
C LEU A 15 -9.80 8.99 -3.54
N VAL A 16 -9.44 7.90 -4.22
CA VAL A 16 -9.66 6.54 -3.73
C VAL A 16 -8.82 6.26 -2.50
N LEU A 17 -7.54 6.63 -2.52
CA LEU A 17 -6.64 6.49 -1.38
C LEU A 17 -7.12 7.32 -0.18
N GLN A 18 -7.59 8.54 -0.43
CA GLN A 18 -8.19 9.37 0.61
C GLN A 18 -9.39 8.68 1.26
N ARG A 19 -10.31 8.14 0.47
CA ARG A 19 -11.48 7.43 0.99
C ARG A 19 -11.10 6.25 1.87
N ILE A 20 -10.12 5.46 1.45
CA ILE A 20 -9.63 4.32 2.23
C ILE A 20 -9.09 4.82 3.58
N MET A 21 -8.23 5.80 3.57
CA MET A 21 -7.57 6.30 4.78
C MET A 21 -8.51 7.04 5.71
N TYR A 22 -9.42 7.86 5.17
CA TYR A 22 -10.39 8.59 5.97
C TYR A 22 -11.40 7.67 6.65
N ALA A 23 -11.68 6.51 6.07
CA ALA A 23 -12.59 5.52 6.65
C ALA A 23 -11.97 4.71 7.80
N MET A 24 -10.65 4.72 7.95
CA MET A 24 -9.98 3.91 8.96
C MET A 24 -9.96 4.56 10.33
N PRO A 25 -10.26 3.82 11.40
CA PRO A 25 -10.09 4.32 12.77
C PRO A 25 -8.62 4.61 13.07
N ARG A 26 -8.39 5.71 13.71
CA ARG A 26 -7.05 6.21 14.05
C ARG A 26 -6.68 5.82 15.49
N PRO A 27 -5.42 5.54 15.78
CA PRO A 27 -4.28 5.60 14.87
C PRO A 27 -4.19 4.37 13.96
N PHE A 28 -3.63 4.56 12.77
CA PHE A 28 -3.23 3.47 11.89
C PHE A 28 -1.85 3.75 11.28
N PHE A 29 -1.28 2.76 10.58
CA PHE A 29 0.09 2.85 10.10
C PHE A 29 0.13 2.63 8.59
N VAL A 30 0.97 3.40 7.91
CA VAL A 30 1.15 3.32 6.47
C VAL A 30 2.63 3.30 6.10
N ARG A 31 2.96 2.63 5.00
CA ARG A 31 4.28 2.68 4.38
C ARG A 31 4.19 2.37 2.89
N LEU A 32 5.22 2.73 2.14
CA LEU A 32 5.39 2.26 0.78
C LEU A 32 5.86 0.80 0.79
N SER A 33 5.38 -0.01 -0.15
CA SER A 33 5.89 -1.36 -0.37
C SER A 33 7.34 -1.31 -0.91
N SER A 34 8.00 -2.47 -0.94
CA SER A 34 9.39 -2.56 -1.41
C SER A 34 9.57 -2.12 -2.86
N SER A 35 8.56 -2.33 -3.71
CA SER A 35 8.57 -1.88 -5.11
C SER A 35 8.34 -0.38 -5.28
N ARG A 36 7.90 0.32 -4.24
CA ARG A 36 7.44 1.71 -4.28
C ARG A 36 6.18 1.94 -5.13
N GLU A 37 5.53 0.87 -5.56
CA GLU A 37 4.30 0.92 -6.38
C GLU A 37 3.05 0.54 -5.60
N GLY A 38 3.19 0.11 -4.36
CA GLY A 38 2.11 -0.25 -3.47
C GLY A 38 2.19 0.42 -2.11
N LEU A 39 1.12 0.30 -1.35
CA LEU A 39 1.00 0.80 0.02
C LEU A 39 0.67 -0.36 0.95
N HIS A 40 1.35 -0.39 2.09
CA HIS A 40 0.97 -1.24 3.20
C HIS A 40 0.24 -0.39 4.23
N ILE A 41 -0.93 -0.86 4.66
CA ILE A 41 -1.72 -0.20 5.70
C ILE A 41 -2.00 -1.21 6.79
N VAL A 42 -1.74 -0.82 8.04
CA VAL A 42 -2.04 -1.63 9.21
C VAL A 42 -2.95 -0.83 10.14
N CYS A 43 -4.14 -1.38 10.40
CA CYS A 43 -5.12 -0.78 11.29
C CYS A 43 -5.38 -1.71 12.48
N PRO A 44 -4.79 -1.43 13.66
CA PRO A 44 -4.92 -2.30 14.82
C PRO A 44 -6.34 -2.45 15.36
N GLN A 45 -7.19 -1.46 15.14
CA GLN A 45 -8.54 -1.40 15.69
C GLN A 45 -9.58 -2.19 14.88
N LEU A 46 -9.22 -2.65 13.68
CA LEU A 46 -10.11 -3.42 12.82
C LEU A 46 -9.72 -4.90 12.80
N GLY A 47 -10.71 -5.74 12.55
CA GLY A 47 -10.49 -7.18 12.37
C GLY A 47 -9.84 -7.49 11.03
N GLU A 48 -9.27 -8.69 10.92
CA GLU A 48 -8.49 -9.12 9.75
C GLU A 48 -9.26 -9.05 8.42
N TRP A 49 -10.59 -9.27 8.45
CA TRP A 49 -11.42 -9.28 7.25
C TRP A 49 -12.19 -7.99 7.04
N ASP A 50 -12.19 -7.10 8.03
CA ASP A 50 -12.89 -5.84 7.93
C ASP A 50 -12.27 -4.98 6.84
N TYR A 51 -13.10 -4.46 5.95
CA TYR A 51 -12.70 -3.53 4.90
C TYR A 51 -11.64 -4.02 3.88
N ARG A 52 -11.13 -5.29 3.95
CA ARG A 52 -10.09 -5.73 3.01
C ARG A 52 -10.47 -5.50 1.56
N ARG A 53 -11.68 -5.90 1.16
CA ARG A 53 -12.15 -5.70 -0.23
C ARG A 53 -12.45 -4.24 -0.54
N PHE A 54 -13.02 -3.52 0.41
CA PHE A 54 -13.32 -2.10 0.25
C PHE A 54 -12.07 -1.22 0.26
N ALA A 55 -11.03 -1.66 0.91
CA ALA A 55 -9.75 -0.96 1.00
C ALA A 55 -8.78 -1.31 -0.13
N TYR A 56 -9.27 -1.97 -1.17
CA TYR A 56 -8.47 -2.34 -2.34
C TYR A 56 -7.27 -3.22 -2.01
N ASP A 57 -7.40 -4.09 -1.00
CA ASP A 57 -6.39 -5.10 -0.73
C ASP A 57 -6.19 -5.98 -1.98
N ASP A 58 -4.95 -6.39 -2.22
CA ASP A 58 -4.62 -7.22 -3.37
C ASP A 58 -5.57 -8.42 -3.47
N PRO A 59 -6.34 -8.55 -4.55
CA PRO A 59 -7.32 -9.63 -4.69
C PRO A 59 -6.71 -11.04 -4.60
N MET A 60 -5.48 -11.21 -5.06
CA MET A 60 -4.79 -12.49 -4.98
C MET A 60 -4.50 -12.88 -3.53
N ARG A 61 -4.06 -11.91 -2.71
CA ARG A 61 -3.84 -12.14 -1.27
C ARG A 61 -5.13 -12.50 -0.57
N VAL A 62 -6.19 -11.75 -0.83
CA VAL A 62 -7.51 -12.02 -0.24
C VAL A 62 -7.99 -13.42 -0.60
N ASN A 63 -7.88 -13.80 -1.87
CA ASN A 63 -8.30 -15.11 -2.34
C ASN A 63 -7.47 -16.25 -1.73
N LEU A 64 -6.15 -16.09 -1.66
CA LEU A 64 -5.26 -17.08 -1.04
C LEU A 64 -5.60 -17.29 0.44
N ASP A 65 -5.82 -16.21 1.18
CA ASP A 65 -6.20 -16.30 2.58
C ASP A 65 -7.57 -16.94 2.76
N TYR A 66 -8.52 -16.63 1.88
CA TYR A 66 -9.83 -17.27 1.88
C TYR A 66 -9.74 -18.79 1.64
N GLN A 67 -8.90 -19.21 0.69
CA GLN A 67 -8.66 -20.64 0.43
C GLN A 67 -8.04 -21.33 1.64
N ARG A 68 -7.14 -20.68 2.36
CA ARG A 68 -6.56 -21.19 3.60
C ARG A 68 -7.63 -21.40 4.67
N VAL A 69 -8.54 -20.45 4.84
CA VAL A 69 -9.66 -20.56 5.78
C VAL A 69 -10.52 -21.78 5.46
N LEU A 70 -10.85 -21.99 4.17
CA LEU A 70 -11.65 -23.14 3.75
C LEU A 70 -10.96 -24.49 4.03
N LYS A 71 -9.65 -24.53 4.03
CA LYS A 71 -8.85 -25.73 4.32
C LYS A 71 -8.49 -25.87 5.80
N GLY A 72 -8.94 -24.98 6.66
CA GLY A 72 -8.58 -24.99 8.07
C GLY A 72 -7.12 -24.64 8.36
N ILE A 73 -6.44 -24.01 7.41
CA ILE A 73 -5.05 -23.56 7.55
C ILE A 73 -5.04 -22.13 8.10
N PRO A 74 -4.10 -21.77 9.01
CA PRO A 74 -3.98 -20.41 9.50
C PRO A 74 -3.78 -19.39 8.37
N VAL A 75 -4.44 -18.25 8.47
CA VAL A 75 -4.29 -17.14 7.52
C VAL A 75 -2.91 -16.52 7.68
N HIS A 76 -2.19 -16.36 6.56
CA HIS A 76 -0.91 -15.67 6.51
C HIS A 76 -1.08 -14.32 5.81
N ASN A 77 -1.67 -13.36 6.51
CA ASN A 77 -1.78 -12.00 6.01
C ASN A 77 -0.48 -11.24 6.28
N LEU A 78 0.55 -11.56 5.51
CA LEU A 78 1.87 -10.99 5.67
C LEU A 78 2.09 -9.79 4.75
N LEU A 79 2.66 -8.73 5.31
CA LEU A 79 3.19 -7.60 4.56
C LEU A 79 4.71 -7.72 4.53
N TRP A 80 5.27 -7.98 3.36
CA TRP A 80 6.70 -8.23 3.22
C TRP A 80 7.53 -6.99 3.52
N ASP A 81 8.45 -7.11 4.47
CA ASP A 81 9.41 -6.05 4.82
C ASP A 81 10.53 -5.96 3.78
N ILE A 82 10.99 -7.11 3.29
CA ILE A 82 11.99 -7.23 2.24
C ILE A 82 11.47 -8.17 1.17
N LYS A 83 11.52 -7.74 -0.09
CA LYS A 83 11.13 -8.55 -1.24
C LYS A 83 12.09 -8.29 -2.38
N ASN A 84 12.64 -9.36 -2.97
CA ASN A 84 13.62 -9.27 -4.07
C ASN A 84 14.83 -8.39 -3.73
N GLY A 85 15.29 -8.42 -2.47
CA GLY A 85 16.41 -7.63 -1.99
C GLY A 85 16.08 -6.16 -1.70
N LEU A 86 14.85 -5.73 -1.95
CA LEU A 86 14.41 -4.37 -1.69
C LEU A 86 13.62 -4.30 -0.38
N ARG A 87 13.92 -3.27 0.40
CA ARG A 87 13.25 -3.04 1.68
C ARG A 87 12.04 -2.13 1.51
N ALA A 88 10.94 -2.45 2.22
CA ALA A 88 9.77 -1.57 2.31
C ALA A 88 10.14 -0.25 2.99
N GLY A 89 9.32 0.78 2.77
CA GLY A 89 9.50 2.09 3.38
C GLY A 89 9.30 2.07 4.89
N HIS A 90 9.63 3.17 5.54
CA HIS A 90 9.41 3.33 6.97
C HIS A 90 7.91 3.47 7.29
N TRP A 91 7.49 2.85 8.39
CA TRP A 91 6.14 3.04 8.89
C TRP A 91 5.93 4.47 9.37
N ARG A 92 4.80 5.05 8.98
CA ARG A 92 4.34 6.35 9.46
C ARG A 92 3.03 6.16 10.21
N VAL A 93 2.91 6.82 11.35
CA VAL A 93 1.69 6.81 12.16
C VAL A 93 0.73 7.88 11.64
N ILE A 94 -0.50 7.47 11.40
CA ILE A 94 -1.57 8.39 11.01
C ILE A 94 -2.49 8.59 12.22
N THR A 95 -2.55 9.80 12.73
CA THR A 95 -3.36 10.15 13.90
C THR A 95 -4.46 11.17 13.59
N ASP A 96 -4.35 11.88 12.47
CA ASP A 96 -5.32 12.88 12.04
C ASP A 96 -5.37 13.03 10.52
N GLU A 97 -6.29 13.85 10.04
CA GLU A 97 -6.48 14.08 8.60
C GLU A 97 -5.28 14.76 7.95
N GLN A 98 -4.60 15.64 8.68
CA GLN A 98 -3.42 16.31 8.17
C GLN A 98 -2.28 15.32 7.88
N ASN A 99 -2.10 14.30 8.72
CA ASN A 99 -1.13 13.24 8.46
C ASN A 99 -1.47 12.48 7.17
N ILE A 100 -2.75 12.23 6.90
CA ILE A 100 -3.21 11.57 5.67
C ILE A 100 -2.80 12.43 4.47
N GLU A 101 -3.15 13.70 4.47
CA GLU A 101 -2.84 14.61 3.37
C GLU A 101 -1.34 14.78 3.16
N SER A 102 -0.57 14.92 4.24
CA SER A 102 0.90 15.02 4.16
C SER A 102 1.53 13.76 3.57
N PHE A 103 1.03 12.59 3.94
CA PHE A 103 1.51 11.32 3.39
C PHE A 103 1.19 11.21 1.90
N LEU A 104 -0.04 11.53 1.49
CA LEU A 104 -0.45 11.49 0.10
C LEU A 104 0.33 12.48 -0.77
N ASP A 105 0.59 13.68 -0.26
CA ASP A 105 1.44 14.66 -0.95
C ASP A 105 2.86 14.13 -1.15
N ALA A 106 3.42 13.50 -0.12
CA ALA A 106 4.76 12.94 -0.18
C ALA A 106 4.90 11.83 -1.22
N ILE A 107 3.93 10.90 -1.28
CA ILE A 107 3.98 9.81 -2.27
C ILE A 107 3.73 10.29 -3.70
N GLU A 108 2.86 11.27 -3.91
CA GLU A 108 2.65 11.90 -5.21
C GLU A 108 3.94 12.54 -5.73
N THR A 109 4.62 13.30 -4.88
CA THR A 109 5.89 13.94 -5.24
C THR A 109 6.94 12.92 -5.63
N GLN A 110 7.10 11.85 -4.84
CA GLN A 110 8.04 10.77 -5.15
C GLN A 110 7.70 10.07 -6.47
N PHE A 111 6.42 9.82 -6.71
CA PHE A 111 5.96 9.15 -7.92
C PHE A 111 6.25 9.99 -9.17
N ILE A 112 5.92 11.26 -9.16
CA ILE A 112 6.17 12.18 -10.27
C ILE A 112 7.67 12.25 -10.56
N TYR A 113 8.49 12.34 -9.52
CA TYR A 113 9.94 12.40 -9.65
C TYR A 113 10.52 11.12 -10.25
N SER A 114 10.09 9.96 -9.76
CA SER A 114 10.54 8.66 -10.28
C SER A 114 10.13 8.44 -11.72
N LYS A 115 8.91 8.83 -12.09
CA LYS A 115 8.42 8.74 -13.46
C LYS A 115 9.26 9.62 -14.40
N HIS A 116 9.52 10.85 -14.00
CA HIS A 116 10.34 11.78 -14.78
C HIS A 116 11.77 11.24 -14.96
N TYR A 117 12.37 10.70 -13.92
CA TYR A 117 13.70 10.08 -13.97
C TYR A 117 13.72 8.91 -14.94
N ASN A 118 12.74 8.04 -14.89
CA ASN A 118 12.64 6.89 -15.79
C ASN A 118 12.44 7.32 -17.25
N GLU A 119 11.70 8.36 -17.50
CA GLU A 119 11.53 8.92 -18.84
C GLU A 119 12.86 9.45 -19.38
N ILE A 120 13.65 10.12 -18.57
CA ILE A 120 14.98 10.62 -18.95
C ILE A 120 15.91 9.44 -19.29
N LEU A 121 15.93 8.41 -18.47
CA LEU A 121 16.73 7.20 -18.72
C LEU A 121 16.31 6.51 -20.02
N TYR A 122 15.02 6.37 -20.23
CA TYR A 122 14.48 5.77 -21.45
C TYR A 122 14.92 6.53 -22.71
N ARG A 123 14.83 7.85 -22.70
CA ARG A 123 15.30 8.70 -23.80
C ARG A 123 16.79 8.52 -24.08
N ARG A 124 17.61 8.49 -23.03
CA ARG A 124 19.04 8.27 -23.17
C ARG A 124 19.38 6.94 -23.83
N VAL A 125 18.66 5.88 -23.47
CA VAL A 125 18.84 4.56 -24.10
C VAL A 125 18.43 4.60 -25.56
N GLN A 126 17.40 5.34 -25.93
CA GLN A 126 16.94 5.48 -27.31
C GLN A 126 17.92 6.28 -28.19
N GLU A 127 18.69 7.19 -27.61
CA GLU A 127 19.68 8.00 -28.30
C GLU A 127 21.02 7.28 -28.53
N TRP A 128 21.21 6.12 -27.94
CA TRP A 128 22.37 5.27 -28.11
C TRP A 128 22.15 4.36 -29.31
#